data_68809506a51b27507c590ab603978d5d
#
_entry.id   68809506a51b27507c590ab603978d5d
#
_cell.length_a   1.000
_cell.length_b   1.000
_cell.length_c   1.000
_cell.angle_alpha   90.00
_cell.angle_beta   90.00
_cell.angle_gamma   90.00
#
_symmetry.space_group_name_H-M   'P 1'
#
loop_
_entity.id
_entity.type
_entity.pdbx_description
1 polymer ?
#
loop_
_entity_poly.entity_id
_entity_poly.type
_entity_poly.pdbx_seq_one_letter_code
_entity_poly.pdbx_strand_id
1 'polypeptide(L)'
;MRYVPHEYQEYAKEFIVSHKVSALFLDCGLGKTVITLTAIWELALDYFDICKILVIAPLRVARDTWPAELEKWDHLSGVGMSAVLGSERERLSALDKKAQVYVINRENVEWLVENHKWDFDMVVIDELSSFKSHKAKRFKALKKVRPMVRRIVGLTGTPAPNGLIDLWAEIGILDMGQRLGRFIGGYRERFFVPDKRSREMVFSYKPREGAEDVIYGLISDICISMKAVDYLDMPECVYNRVEVSMSEKEMALYEQLERDMLLPFSDGDIDAVNAAALANKLLQMADGAVYDENGNVKHIHDRKLEALEDLIEAANGKPALIAYWYKHDLQRIVERTGAVELDTAEDMKKWNAGEIPVAAIHPASAGHGLNLQAGGSMLIWFGLTWCLELYQQMNRRLWRQGQEETVVIHHLISKGTLDERVMMALEKKDCGQSALVDAVKARIGGS
;
A
#
# COMPACT_ATOMS: atom_id res chain seq x y z
N MET A 1 2.97 -14.74 -24.31
CA MET A 1 1.62 -14.24 -24.77
C MET A 1 1.78 -12.95 -25.55
N ARG A 2 0.99 -12.76 -26.63
CA ARG A 2 1.00 -11.49 -27.38
C ARG A 2 0.43 -10.39 -26.52
N TYR A 3 1.15 -9.29 -26.36
CA TYR A 3 0.67 -8.10 -25.67
C TYR A 3 -0.16 -7.24 -26.62
N VAL A 4 -1.37 -6.91 -26.22
CA VAL A 4 -2.24 -5.95 -26.92
C VAL A 4 -2.61 -4.90 -25.86
N PRO A 5 -1.98 -3.71 -25.89
CA PRO A 5 -2.24 -2.69 -24.89
C PRO A 5 -3.64 -2.09 -25.04
N HIS A 6 -4.25 -1.76 -23.91
CA HIS A 6 -5.39 -0.83 -23.90
C HIS A 6 -4.91 0.60 -24.17
N GLU A 7 -5.78 1.48 -24.62
CA GLU A 7 -5.45 2.88 -24.92
C GLU A 7 -4.79 3.59 -23.72
N TYR A 8 -5.28 3.33 -22.50
CA TYR A 8 -4.69 3.91 -21.31
C TYR A 8 -3.28 3.39 -21.01
N GLN A 9 -3.00 2.13 -21.35
CA GLN A 9 -1.67 1.54 -21.19
C GLN A 9 -0.68 2.14 -22.18
N GLU A 10 -1.11 2.33 -23.41
CA GLU A 10 -0.30 2.99 -24.43
C GLU A 10 0.01 4.44 -24.01
N TYR A 11 -1.01 5.20 -23.59
CA TYR A 11 -0.82 6.55 -23.06
C TYR A 11 0.17 6.61 -21.90
N ALA A 12 0.05 5.70 -20.92
CA ALA A 12 0.95 5.64 -19.77
C ALA A 12 2.38 5.25 -20.18
N LYS A 13 2.54 4.34 -21.14
CA LYS A 13 3.83 3.96 -21.72
C LYS A 13 4.48 5.17 -22.41
N GLU A 14 3.75 5.88 -23.25
CA GLU A 14 4.25 7.08 -23.94
C GLU A 14 4.60 8.19 -22.95
N PHE A 15 3.85 8.34 -21.86
CA PHE A 15 4.18 9.28 -20.80
C PHE A 15 5.55 8.96 -20.16
N ILE A 16 5.85 7.69 -19.87
CA ILE A 16 7.17 7.28 -19.36
C ILE A 16 8.26 7.57 -20.38
N VAL A 17 8.02 7.26 -21.66
CA VAL A 17 9.02 7.44 -22.73
C VAL A 17 9.33 8.92 -22.96
N SER A 18 8.33 9.78 -22.99
CA SER A 18 8.47 11.23 -23.25
C SER A 18 9.01 12.01 -22.04
N HIS A 19 8.82 11.53 -20.80
CA HIS A 19 9.23 12.25 -19.59
C HIS A 19 10.42 11.58 -18.89
N LYS A 20 11.50 12.34 -18.67
CA LYS A 20 12.66 11.85 -17.91
C LYS A 20 12.36 11.65 -16.42
N VAL A 21 11.37 12.35 -15.91
CA VAL A 21 10.84 12.23 -14.54
C VAL A 21 9.34 12.01 -14.66
N SER A 22 8.83 10.91 -14.16
CA SER A 22 7.40 10.60 -14.22
C SER A 22 6.92 9.88 -12.95
N ALA A 23 5.69 10.16 -12.56
CA ALA A 23 4.97 9.46 -11.51
C ALA A 23 3.63 8.95 -12.04
N LEU A 24 3.40 7.67 -11.95
CA LEU A 24 2.18 7.01 -12.41
C LEU A 24 1.37 6.55 -11.20
N PHE A 25 0.26 7.22 -10.95
CA PHE A 25 -0.70 6.90 -9.89
C PHE A 25 -1.81 6.02 -10.48
N LEU A 26 -1.46 4.79 -10.79
CA LEU A 26 -2.35 3.83 -11.42
C LEU A 26 -2.89 2.84 -10.39
N ASP A 27 -4.19 2.62 -10.42
CA ASP A 27 -4.84 1.61 -9.59
C ASP A 27 -4.24 0.21 -9.76
N CYS A 28 -4.44 -0.64 -8.77
CA CYS A 28 -4.05 -2.05 -8.86
C CYS A 28 -4.81 -2.71 -10.02
N GLY A 29 -4.11 -3.54 -10.80
CA GLY A 29 -4.71 -4.24 -11.96
C GLY A 29 -4.58 -3.53 -13.29
N LEU A 30 -4.23 -2.23 -13.34
CA LEU A 30 -4.04 -1.49 -14.59
C LEU A 30 -2.75 -1.85 -15.36
N GLY A 31 -1.96 -2.81 -14.87
CA GLY A 31 -0.79 -3.31 -15.60
C GLY A 31 0.46 -2.43 -15.49
N LYS A 32 0.68 -1.77 -14.34
CA LYS A 32 1.87 -0.93 -14.10
C LYS A 32 3.18 -1.59 -14.53
N THR A 33 3.35 -2.87 -14.21
CA THR A 33 4.58 -3.62 -14.49
C THR A 33 4.79 -3.80 -15.99
N VAL A 34 3.79 -4.28 -16.73
CA VAL A 34 3.91 -4.47 -18.19
C VAL A 34 4.07 -3.14 -18.93
N ILE A 35 3.34 -2.09 -18.53
CA ILE A 35 3.48 -0.73 -19.08
C ILE A 35 4.94 -0.26 -18.95
N THR A 36 5.51 -0.40 -17.73
CA THR A 36 6.87 0.04 -17.46
C THR A 36 7.91 -0.81 -18.18
N LEU A 37 7.74 -2.14 -18.24
CA LEU A 37 8.63 -3.03 -19.00
C LEU A 37 8.59 -2.72 -20.50
N THR A 38 7.41 -2.41 -21.05
CA THR A 38 7.28 -2.00 -22.46
C THR A 38 7.97 -0.67 -22.74
N ALA A 39 7.83 0.31 -21.82
CA ALA A 39 8.57 1.57 -21.91
C ALA A 39 10.10 1.37 -21.81
N ILE A 40 10.55 0.49 -20.92
CA ILE A 40 11.98 0.12 -20.79
C ILE A 40 12.47 -0.53 -22.10
N TRP A 41 11.71 -1.47 -22.64
CA TRP A 41 12.04 -2.13 -23.91
C TRP A 41 12.23 -1.10 -25.02
N GLU A 42 11.30 -0.17 -25.19
CA GLU A 42 11.33 0.89 -26.21
C GLU A 42 12.53 1.83 -25.99
N LEU A 43 12.76 2.29 -24.77
CA LEU A 43 13.87 3.17 -24.43
C LEU A 43 15.25 2.50 -24.58
N ALA A 44 15.37 1.21 -24.27
CA ALA A 44 16.63 0.50 -24.29
C ALA A 44 17.00 -0.10 -25.65
N LEU A 45 16.01 -0.66 -26.36
CA LEU A 45 16.25 -1.45 -27.57
C LEU A 45 15.83 -0.74 -28.85
N ASP A 46 14.92 0.22 -28.78
CA ASP A 46 14.44 0.98 -29.95
C ASP A 46 15.11 2.37 -30.00
N TYR A 47 15.05 3.13 -28.92
CA TYR A 47 15.68 4.46 -28.86
C TYR A 47 17.15 4.47 -28.42
N PHE A 48 17.66 3.38 -27.82
CA PHE A 48 19.01 3.30 -27.25
C PHE A 48 19.36 4.44 -26.26
N ASP A 49 18.32 4.94 -25.56
CA ASP A 49 18.50 6.05 -24.59
C ASP A 49 19.00 5.59 -23.24
N ILE A 50 18.72 4.34 -22.85
CA ILE A 50 19.15 3.74 -21.57
C ILE A 50 19.76 2.37 -21.78
N CYS A 51 20.70 1.98 -20.90
CA CYS A 51 21.38 0.69 -20.96
C CYS A 51 21.17 -0.15 -19.71
N LYS A 52 21.16 0.47 -18.52
CA LYS A 52 21.13 -0.22 -17.24
C LYS A 52 20.05 0.37 -16.34
N ILE A 53 19.06 -0.43 -16.00
CA ILE A 53 17.86 -0.02 -15.30
C ILE A 53 17.79 -0.70 -13.93
N LEU A 54 17.56 0.07 -12.86
CA LEU A 54 17.29 -0.43 -11.53
C LEU A 54 15.81 -0.32 -11.21
N VAL A 55 15.18 -1.44 -10.88
CA VAL A 55 13.81 -1.50 -10.33
C VAL A 55 13.90 -1.74 -8.84
N ILE A 56 13.37 -0.81 -8.06
CA ILE A 56 13.26 -0.90 -6.60
C ILE A 56 11.82 -1.27 -6.26
N ALA A 57 11.60 -2.45 -5.68
CA ALA A 57 10.26 -2.97 -5.41
C ALA A 57 10.18 -3.63 -4.02
N PRO A 58 8.98 -3.92 -3.50
CA PRO A 58 8.81 -4.82 -2.36
C PRO A 58 9.35 -6.22 -2.65
N LEU A 59 9.86 -6.93 -1.64
CA LEU A 59 10.59 -8.19 -1.81
C LEU A 59 9.84 -9.23 -2.68
N ARG A 60 8.57 -9.49 -2.41
CA ARG A 60 7.76 -10.45 -3.20
C ARG A 60 7.59 -10.00 -4.65
N VAL A 61 7.35 -8.71 -4.86
CA VAL A 61 7.19 -8.12 -6.20
C VAL A 61 8.51 -8.22 -6.98
N ALA A 62 9.63 -7.90 -6.33
CA ALA A 62 10.97 -8.01 -6.91
C ALA A 62 11.32 -9.45 -7.29
N ARG A 63 10.91 -10.42 -6.46
CA ARG A 63 11.23 -11.84 -6.67
C ARG A 63 10.32 -12.52 -7.67
N ASP A 64 9.02 -12.21 -7.61
CA ASP A 64 7.98 -13.01 -8.28
C ASP A 64 7.30 -12.26 -9.43
N THR A 65 6.88 -10.99 -9.22
CA THR A 65 6.01 -10.27 -10.17
C THR A 65 6.78 -9.76 -11.39
N TRP A 66 7.89 -9.06 -11.19
CA TRP A 66 8.67 -8.49 -12.29
C TRP A 66 9.24 -9.56 -13.23
N PRO A 67 9.84 -10.67 -12.73
CA PRO A 67 10.29 -11.76 -13.60
C PRO A 67 9.15 -12.43 -14.34
N ALA A 68 8.03 -12.74 -13.66
CA ALA A 68 6.89 -13.40 -14.27
C ALA A 68 6.23 -12.55 -15.38
N GLU A 69 6.13 -11.22 -15.18
CA GLU A 69 5.61 -10.32 -16.21
C GLU A 69 6.57 -10.21 -17.40
N LEU A 70 7.88 -10.24 -17.19
CA LEU A 70 8.86 -10.25 -18.28
C LEU A 70 8.73 -11.51 -19.13
N GLU A 71 8.61 -12.67 -18.52
CA GLU A 71 8.50 -13.97 -19.22
C GLU A 71 7.15 -14.14 -19.93
N LYS A 72 6.10 -13.50 -19.44
CA LYS A 72 4.74 -13.63 -19.94
C LYS A 72 4.55 -13.04 -21.33
N TRP A 73 5.22 -11.94 -21.67
CA TRP A 73 4.96 -11.15 -22.84
C TRP A 73 6.02 -11.32 -23.93
N ASP A 74 5.61 -11.77 -25.13
CA ASP A 74 6.49 -12.13 -26.25
C ASP A 74 7.40 -10.98 -26.70
N HIS A 75 6.90 -9.75 -26.71
CA HIS A 75 7.64 -8.56 -27.12
C HIS A 75 8.79 -8.18 -26.18
N LEU A 76 8.78 -8.66 -24.95
CA LEU A 76 9.82 -8.42 -23.95
C LEU A 76 10.98 -9.44 -24.00
N SER A 77 10.94 -10.40 -24.89
CA SER A 77 11.92 -11.50 -25.00
C SER A 77 13.37 -11.06 -25.20
N GLY A 78 13.59 -9.80 -25.67
CA GLY A 78 14.93 -9.22 -25.81
C GLY A 78 15.51 -8.55 -24.57
N VAL A 79 14.72 -8.43 -23.48
CA VAL A 79 15.12 -7.76 -22.24
C VAL A 79 15.66 -8.78 -21.23
N GLY A 80 16.92 -8.64 -20.85
CA GLY A 80 17.52 -9.46 -19.78
C GLY A 80 17.22 -8.86 -18.40
N MET A 81 16.87 -9.72 -17.43
CA MET A 81 16.64 -9.31 -16.05
C MET A 81 17.49 -10.09 -15.05
N SER A 82 17.96 -9.41 -14.00
CA SER A 82 18.69 -10.01 -12.89
C SER A 82 18.05 -9.60 -11.55
N ALA A 83 17.67 -10.57 -10.73
CA ALA A 83 17.12 -10.33 -9.39
C ALA A 83 18.26 -10.20 -8.37
N VAL A 84 18.44 -9.00 -7.81
CA VAL A 84 19.48 -8.65 -6.83
C VAL A 84 18.92 -8.87 -5.42
N LEU A 85 18.75 -10.13 -5.05
CA LEU A 85 18.07 -10.57 -3.82
C LEU A 85 18.92 -11.59 -3.05
N GLY A 86 18.48 -11.93 -1.83
CA GLY A 86 19.13 -12.94 -1.00
C GLY A 86 20.30 -12.41 -0.19
N SER A 87 21.31 -13.26 0.04
CA SER A 87 22.54 -12.94 0.74
C SER A 87 23.41 -11.92 -0.01
N GLU A 88 24.34 -11.30 0.66
CA GLU A 88 25.26 -10.34 0.02
C GLU A 88 26.00 -10.94 -1.16
N ARG A 89 26.50 -12.18 -1.03
CA ARG A 89 27.18 -12.91 -2.10
C ARG A 89 26.28 -13.11 -3.32
N GLU A 90 25.02 -13.47 -3.10
CA GLU A 90 24.04 -13.66 -4.17
C GLU A 90 23.73 -12.34 -4.88
N ARG A 91 23.58 -11.26 -4.12
CA ARG A 91 23.36 -9.91 -4.68
C ARG A 91 24.53 -9.43 -5.53
N LEU A 92 25.77 -9.61 -5.08
CA LEU A 92 26.95 -9.27 -5.85
C LEU A 92 27.02 -10.09 -7.15
N SER A 93 26.82 -11.40 -7.06
CA SER A 93 26.76 -12.27 -8.24
C SER A 93 25.65 -11.88 -9.22
N ALA A 94 24.52 -11.38 -8.71
CA ALA A 94 23.41 -10.91 -9.55
C ALA A 94 23.76 -9.58 -10.25
N LEU A 95 24.51 -8.70 -9.61
CA LEU A 95 24.96 -7.43 -10.20
C LEU A 95 26.03 -7.64 -11.31
N ASP A 96 26.82 -8.72 -11.22
CA ASP A 96 27.83 -9.07 -12.23
C ASP A 96 27.21 -9.70 -13.50
N LYS A 97 25.97 -10.12 -13.47
CA LYS A 97 25.27 -10.66 -14.65
C LYS A 97 25.03 -9.56 -15.68
N LYS A 98 25.17 -9.89 -16.96
CA LYS A 98 24.79 -8.98 -18.05
C LYS A 98 23.26 -8.99 -18.20
N ALA A 99 22.62 -7.93 -17.78
CA ALA A 99 21.20 -7.70 -17.90
C ALA A 99 20.92 -6.21 -18.15
N GLN A 100 19.78 -5.88 -18.74
CA GLN A 100 19.31 -4.50 -18.84
C GLN A 100 18.60 -4.08 -17.56
N VAL A 101 17.79 -4.96 -16.98
CA VAL A 101 16.98 -4.68 -15.79
C VAL A 101 17.53 -5.43 -14.57
N TYR A 102 17.77 -4.69 -13.52
CA TYR A 102 18.16 -5.23 -12.21
C TYR A 102 17.05 -4.92 -11.22
N VAL A 103 16.51 -5.95 -10.58
CA VAL A 103 15.40 -5.78 -9.63
C VAL A 103 15.91 -6.01 -8.21
N ILE A 104 15.73 -5.04 -7.32
CA ILE A 104 16.16 -5.11 -5.92
C ILE A 104 15.00 -4.83 -4.98
N ASN A 105 14.99 -5.45 -3.79
CA ASN A 105 14.03 -5.07 -2.77
C ASN A 105 14.42 -3.75 -2.09
N ARG A 106 13.42 -2.94 -1.78
CA ARG A 106 13.58 -1.58 -1.24
C ARG A 106 14.40 -1.49 0.04
N GLU A 107 14.46 -2.56 0.83
CA GLU A 107 15.24 -2.64 2.06
C GLU A 107 16.76 -2.68 1.79
N ASN A 108 17.17 -3.17 0.62
CA ASN A 108 18.58 -3.30 0.22
C ASN A 108 19.11 -2.11 -0.58
N VAL A 109 18.35 -1.04 -0.76
CA VAL A 109 18.80 0.16 -1.51
C VAL A 109 20.00 0.84 -0.83
N GLU A 110 20.01 0.93 0.51
CA GLU A 110 21.14 1.48 1.27
C GLU A 110 22.42 0.66 0.99
N TRP A 111 22.32 -0.66 1.15
CA TRP A 111 23.43 -1.58 0.85
C TRP A 111 23.96 -1.43 -0.58
N LEU A 112 23.07 -1.34 -1.57
CA LEU A 112 23.45 -1.18 -2.98
C LEU A 112 24.28 0.09 -3.19
N VAL A 113 23.82 1.21 -2.65
CA VAL A 113 24.49 2.53 -2.79
C VAL A 113 25.86 2.55 -2.09
N GLU A 114 26.03 1.78 -1.01
CA GLU A 114 27.26 1.72 -0.25
C GLU A 114 28.29 0.74 -0.80
N ASN A 115 27.84 -0.36 -1.44
CA ASN A 115 28.70 -1.48 -1.84
C ASN A 115 28.86 -1.66 -3.35
N HIS A 116 28.16 -0.86 -4.17
CA HIS A 116 28.25 -0.95 -5.63
C HIS A 116 28.45 0.44 -6.24
N LYS A 117 29.34 0.54 -7.22
CA LYS A 117 29.50 1.78 -7.98
C LYS A 117 28.24 2.03 -8.79
N TRP A 118 27.64 3.21 -8.62
CA TRP A 118 26.43 3.56 -9.34
C TRP A 118 26.65 3.69 -10.84
N ASP A 119 25.97 2.89 -11.60
CA ASP A 119 26.04 2.84 -13.06
C ASP A 119 24.67 2.62 -13.73
N PHE A 120 23.59 2.91 -13.01
CA PHE A 120 22.22 2.80 -13.51
C PHE A 120 21.77 4.11 -14.16
N ASP A 121 21.32 4.03 -15.42
CA ASP A 121 20.80 5.17 -16.20
C ASP A 121 19.37 5.54 -15.77
N MET A 122 18.54 4.53 -15.48
CA MET A 122 17.16 4.68 -15.12
C MET A 122 16.87 3.97 -13.79
N VAL A 123 16.00 4.59 -13.00
CA VAL A 123 15.46 4.00 -11.78
C VAL A 123 13.95 3.95 -11.87
N VAL A 124 13.38 2.80 -11.54
CA VAL A 124 11.94 2.62 -11.34
C VAL A 124 11.71 2.34 -9.86
N ILE A 125 10.83 3.11 -9.22
CA ILE A 125 10.41 2.88 -7.85
C ILE A 125 9.00 2.30 -7.91
N ASP A 126 8.89 0.99 -7.73
CA ASP A 126 7.62 0.31 -7.60
C ASP A 126 7.15 0.40 -6.15
N GLU A 127 5.96 0.95 -5.95
CA GLU A 127 5.38 1.43 -4.69
C GLU A 127 6.12 2.67 -4.15
N LEU A 128 5.95 3.80 -4.89
CA LEU A 128 6.55 5.10 -4.56
C LEU A 128 6.19 5.58 -3.15
N SER A 129 4.98 5.28 -2.67
CA SER A 129 4.51 5.56 -1.30
C SER A 129 5.44 5.01 -0.21
N SER A 130 6.26 4.00 -0.53
CA SER A 130 7.29 3.48 0.37
C SER A 130 8.43 4.47 0.63
N PHE A 131 8.57 5.53 -0.19
CA PHE A 131 9.56 6.61 -0.04
C PHE A 131 9.00 7.88 0.60
N LYS A 132 7.77 7.87 1.12
CA LYS A 132 7.11 9.01 1.81
C LYS A 132 7.87 9.56 3.01
N SER A 133 8.78 8.80 3.63
CA SER A 133 9.59 9.27 4.76
C SER A 133 11.00 9.66 4.33
N HIS A 134 11.28 10.96 4.33
CA HIS A 134 12.63 11.51 4.07
C HIS A 134 13.69 11.11 5.12
N LYS A 135 13.26 10.64 6.30
CA LYS A 135 14.15 10.14 7.36
C LYS A 135 14.60 8.71 7.13
N ALA A 136 13.89 7.94 6.29
CA ALA A 136 14.19 6.55 6.01
C ALA A 136 15.57 6.40 5.34
N LYS A 137 16.31 5.36 5.73
CA LYS A 137 17.65 5.06 5.22
C LYS A 137 17.65 4.92 3.69
N ARG A 138 16.70 4.15 3.13
CA ARG A 138 16.54 3.99 1.68
C ARG A 138 16.33 5.31 0.92
N PHE A 139 15.55 6.26 1.49
CA PHE A 139 15.36 7.58 0.90
C PHE A 139 16.68 8.36 0.85
N LYS A 140 17.40 8.39 1.97
CA LYS A 140 18.70 9.08 2.08
C LYS A 140 19.73 8.48 1.14
N ALA A 141 19.77 7.16 1.02
CA ALA A 141 20.69 6.45 0.12
C ALA A 141 20.38 6.78 -1.35
N LEU A 142 19.13 6.62 -1.79
CA LEU A 142 18.75 6.92 -3.17
C LEU A 142 18.97 8.41 -3.51
N LYS A 143 18.70 9.32 -2.56
CA LYS A 143 18.93 10.76 -2.75
C LYS A 143 20.40 11.09 -3.05
N LYS A 144 21.39 10.36 -2.50
CA LYS A 144 22.82 10.57 -2.76
C LYS A 144 23.17 10.32 -4.24
N VAL A 145 22.58 9.29 -4.82
CA VAL A 145 22.88 8.85 -6.20
C VAL A 145 21.88 9.41 -7.24
N ARG A 146 20.80 10.03 -6.79
CA ARG A 146 19.75 10.60 -7.67
C ARG A 146 20.30 11.55 -8.74
N PRO A 147 21.30 12.42 -8.49
CA PRO A 147 21.90 13.28 -9.54
C PRO A 147 22.56 12.51 -10.69
N MET A 148 22.94 11.25 -10.49
CA MET A 148 23.53 10.38 -11.52
C MET A 148 22.50 9.62 -12.35
N VAL A 149 21.23 9.66 -11.95
CA VAL A 149 20.11 8.98 -12.61
C VAL A 149 19.54 9.89 -13.70
N ARG A 150 19.56 9.44 -14.94
CA ARG A 150 19.05 10.19 -16.11
C ARG A 150 17.53 10.17 -16.19
N ARG A 151 16.92 9.02 -15.93
CA ARG A 151 15.46 8.82 -15.93
C ARG A 151 14.99 8.20 -14.63
N ILE A 152 13.86 8.64 -14.12
CA ILE A 152 13.25 8.06 -12.92
C ILE A 152 11.74 7.98 -13.07
N VAL A 153 11.19 6.84 -12.70
CA VAL A 153 9.75 6.55 -12.72
C VAL A 153 9.30 6.13 -11.33
N GLY A 154 8.27 6.77 -10.82
CA GLY A 154 7.58 6.36 -9.59
C GLY A 154 6.23 5.71 -9.91
N LEU A 155 5.97 4.53 -9.39
CA LEU A 155 4.72 3.79 -9.56
C LEU A 155 4.03 3.64 -8.21
N THR A 156 2.75 3.95 -8.13
CA THR A 156 1.94 3.65 -6.94
C THR A 156 0.45 3.64 -7.28
N GLY A 157 -0.31 2.83 -6.57
CA GLY A 157 -1.78 2.89 -6.58
C GLY A 157 -2.33 3.76 -5.45
N THR A 158 -1.48 4.15 -4.51
CA THR A 158 -1.86 4.82 -3.26
C THR A 158 -0.94 6.02 -2.99
N PRO A 159 -0.98 7.09 -3.82
CA PRO A 159 -0.17 8.28 -3.56
C PRO A 159 -0.60 8.98 -2.27
N ALA A 160 0.35 9.54 -1.54
CA ALA A 160 0.10 10.33 -0.33
C ALA A 160 -0.82 9.65 0.72
N PRO A 161 -0.54 8.42 1.19
CA PRO A 161 -1.45 7.66 2.05
C PRO A 161 -1.70 8.27 3.43
N ASN A 162 -0.89 9.22 3.87
CA ASN A 162 -1.11 10.00 5.10
C ASN A 162 -1.50 11.45 4.81
N GLY A 163 -1.85 11.78 3.55
CA GLY A 163 -2.18 13.11 3.08
C GLY A 163 -1.03 13.81 2.36
N LEU A 164 -1.30 15.00 1.82
CA LEU A 164 -0.40 15.73 0.91
C LEU A 164 1.00 16.02 1.46
N ILE A 165 1.19 15.89 2.78
CA ILE A 165 2.51 16.03 3.41
C ILE A 165 3.52 14.97 2.92
N ASP A 166 3.04 13.79 2.53
CA ASP A 166 3.87 12.70 2.03
C ASP A 166 4.45 13.01 0.64
N LEU A 167 3.72 13.78 -0.18
CA LEU A 167 4.12 14.13 -1.56
C LEU A 167 5.47 14.83 -1.62
N TRP A 168 5.83 15.59 -0.59
CA TRP A 168 7.14 16.25 -0.57
C TRP A 168 8.30 15.27 -0.73
N ALA A 169 8.23 14.13 -0.05
CA ALA A 169 9.27 13.12 -0.15
C ALA A 169 9.11 12.28 -1.44
N GLU A 170 7.89 11.89 -1.78
CA GLU A 170 7.58 11.08 -2.96
C GLU A 170 7.98 11.81 -4.26
N ILE A 171 7.57 13.05 -4.42
CA ILE A 171 7.94 13.86 -5.59
C ILE A 171 9.39 14.32 -5.50
N GLY A 172 9.84 14.72 -4.30
CA GLY A 172 11.20 15.21 -4.07
C GLY A 172 12.30 14.21 -4.39
N ILE A 173 12.07 12.89 -4.25
CA ILE A 173 13.02 11.87 -4.70
C ILE A 173 13.06 11.76 -6.22
N LEU A 174 11.95 12.04 -6.91
CA LEU A 174 11.87 11.99 -8.36
C LEU A 174 12.53 13.23 -9.01
N ASP A 175 12.19 14.44 -8.55
CA ASP A 175 12.56 15.70 -9.20
C ASP A 175 13.65 16.52 -8.47
N MET A 176 14.23 15.96 -7.40
CA MET A 176 15.23 16.62 -6.54
C MET A 176 14.71 17.93 -5.88
N GLY A 177 13.39 17.98 -5.63
CA GLY A 177 12.73 19.10 -4.97
C GLY A 177 12.51 20.33 -5.86
N GLN A 178 12.46 20.16 -7.18
CA GLN A 178 12.21 21.26 -8.11
C GLN A 178 10.81 21.85 -7.95
N ARG A 179 9.78 21.01 -7.74
CA ARG A 179 8.37 21.44 -7.66
C ARG A 179 7.92 21.79 -6.25
N LEU A 180 8.16 20.91 -5.31
CA LEU A 180 7.67 21.08 -3.93
C LEU A 180 8.72 21.66 -2.97
N GLY A 181 9.88 22.02 -3.47
CA GLY A 181 10.97 22.62 -2.70
C GLY A 181 11.94 21.59 -2.11
N ARG A 182 13.19 22.03 -1.91
CA ARG A 182 14.29 21.17 -1.44
C ARG A 182 14.23 20.83 0.05
N PHE A 183 13.52 21.65 0.84
CA PHE A 183 13.45 21.53 2.28
C PHE A 183 12.00 21.36 2.74
N ILE A 184 11.75 20.35 3.55
CA ILE A 184 10.42 20.05 4.09
C ILE A 184 9.86 21.19 4.96
N GLY A 185 10.73 21.97 5.62
CA GLY A 185 10.33 23.15 6.39
C GLY A 185 9.61 24.16 5.52
N GLY A 186 10.19 24.53 4.38
CA GLY A 186 9.58 25.47 3.44
C GLY A 186 8.27 24.93 2.83
N TYR A 187 8.20 23.63 2.55
CA TYR A 187 6.96 23.01 2.07
C TYR A 187 5.84 23.09 3.12
N ARG A 188 6.17 22.80 4.40
CA ARG A 188 5.22 22.91 5.51
C ARG A 188 4.77 24.34 5.74
N GLU A 189 5.69 25.28 5.76
CA GLU A 189 5.40 26.70 5.97
C GLU A 189 4.52 27.27 4.86
N ARG A 190 4.77 26.90 3.61
CA ARG A 190 4.04 27.41 2.45
C ARG A 190 2.62 26.83 2.34
N PHE A 191 2.45 25.54 2.58
CA PHE A 191 1.21 24.83 2.21
C PHE A 191 0.41 24.31 3.41
N PHE A 192 0.95 24.35 4.62
CA PHE A 192 0.29 23.73 5.77
C PHE A 192 0.22 24.67 6.97
N VAL A 193 -0.69 24.31 7.89
CA VAL A 193 -0.75 24.84 9.24
C VAL A 193 -0.64 23.70 10.24
N PRO A 194 -0.03 23.93 11.44
CA PRO A 194 -0.06 22.95 12.51
C PRO A 194 -1.50 22.62 12.90
N ASP A 195 -1.81 21.32 13.02
CA ASP A 195 -3.13 20.83 13.42
C ASP A 195 -3.10 20.34 14.87
N LYS A 196 -2.29 19.31 15.17
CA LYS A 196 -2.07 18.84 16.53
C LYS A 196 -0.65 19.17 16.95
N ARG A 197 -0.51 19.86 18.09
CA ARG A 197 0.80 20.26 18.60
C ARG A 197 0.85 20.21 20.14
N SER A 198 2.02 19.92 20.70
CA SER A 198 2.40 20.23 22.06
C SER A 198 3.15 21.58 22.11
N ARG A 199 3.65 21.95 23.30
CA ARG A 199 4.51 23.15 23.43
C ARG A 199 5.80 23.06 22.62
N GLU A 200 6.34 21.85 22.45
CA GLU A 200 7.65 21.62 21.83
C GLU A 200 7.58 20.98 20.44
N MET A 201 6.47 20.30 20.07
CA MET A 201 6.40 19.51 18.84
C MET A 201 5.05 19.62 18.12
N VAL A 202 5.10 19.68 16.80
CA VAL A 202 3.92 19.55 15.93
C VAL A 202 3.78 18.10 15.50
N PHE A 203 2.66 17.48 15.85
CA PHE A 203 2.38 16.06 15.53
C PHE A 203 1.70 15.88 14.18
N SER A 204 0.83 16.83 13.79
CA SER A 204 0.14 16.77 12.50
C SER A 204 0.00 18.15 11.86
N TYR A 205 -0.15 18.14 10.54
CA TYR A 205 -0.34 19.31 9.71
C TYR A 205 -1.60 19.14 8.88
N LYS A 206 -2.33 20.22 8.65
CA LYS A 206 -3.43 20.28 7.68
C LYS A 206 -3.12 21.27 6.56
N PRO A 207 -3.56 21.02 5.33
CA PRO A 207 -3.37 21.98 4.24
C PRO A 207 -4.00 23.35 4.57
N ARG A 208 -3.38 24.42 4.09
CA ARG A 208 -4.00 25.74 4.04
C ARG A 208 -5.12 25.75 3.01
N GLU A 209 -6.05 26.69 3.14
CA GLU A 209 -7.08 26.91 2.13
C GLU A 209 -6.45 27.16 0.75
N GLY A 210 -6.91 26.43 -0.28
CA GLY A 210 -6.38 26.50 -1.66
C GLY A 210 -5.00 25.88 -1.87
N ALA A 211 -4.33 25.37 -0.83
CA ALA A 211 -3.00 24.76 -0.98
C ALA A 211 -3.02 23.47 -1.79
N GLU A 212 -4.12 22.72 -1.73
CA GLU A 212 -4.29 21.46 -2.48
C GLU A 212 -4.21 21.71 -3.98
N ASP A 213 -4.99 22.64 -4.52
CA ASP A 213 -4.99 22.99 -5.94
C ASP A 213 -3.62 23.47 -6.43
N VAL A 214 -2.91 24.24 -5.61
CA VAL A 214 -1.56 24.71 -5.93
C VAL A 214 -0.58 23.53 -5.98
N ILE A 215 -0.63 22.62 -5.01
CA ILE A 215 0.23 21.42 -4.99
C ILE A 215 -0.05 20.55 -6.22
N TYR A 216 -1.33 20.32 -6.54
CA TYR A 216 -1.73 19.52 -7.70
C TYR A 216 -1.24 20.14 -9.01
N GLY A 217 -1.40 21.45 -9.17
CA GLY A 217 -0.88 22.19 -10.33
C GLY A 217 0.64 22.07 -10.48
N LEU A 218 1.38 22.10 -9.36
CA LEU A 218 2.84 22.01 -9.38
C LEU A 218 3.39 20.64 -9.84
N ILE A 219 2.64 19.55 -9.63
CA ILE A 219 3.10 18.20 -9.97
C ILE A 219 2.47 17.64 -11.24
N SER A 220 1.45 18.29 -11.78
CA SER A 220 0.63 17.79 -12.90
C SER A 220 1.41 17.52 -14.19
N ASP A 221 2.55 18.17 -14.39
CA ASP A 221 3.41 17.97 -15.56
C ASP A 221 4.26 16.69 -15.52
N ILE A 222 4.44 16.10 -14.33
CA ILE A 222 5.18 14.82 -14.17
C ILE A 222 4.32 13.69 -13.60
N CYS A 223 3.09 13.96 -13.23
CA CYS A 223 2.20 12.98 -12.62
C CYS A 223 0.99 12.72 -13.50
N ILE A 224 0.67 11.45 -13.72
CA ILE A 224 -0.61 11.03 -14.27
C ILE A 224 -1.28 10.03 -13.34
N SER A 225 -2.59 10.03 -13.33
CA SER A 225 -3.38 9.05 -12.58
C SER A 225 -4.46 8.40 -13.43
N MET A 226 -4.79 7.15 -13.05
CA MET A 226 -5.85 6.37 -13.70
C MET A 226 -6.53 5.50 -12.66
N LYS A 227 -7.87 5.57 -12.61
CA LYS A 227 -8.69 4.68 -11.78
C LYS A 227 -9.12 3.46 -12.59
N ALA A 228 -9.09 2.28 -11.99
CA ALA A 228 -9.50 1.05 -12.67
C ALA A 228 -10.95 1.10 -13.16
N VAL A 229 -11.83 1.73 -12.39
CA VAL A 229 -13.26 1.90 -12.72
C VAL A 229 -13.52 2.73 -13.99
N ASP A 230 -12.55 3.55 -14.42
CA ASP A 230 -12.69 4.37 -15.63
C ASP A 230 -12.35 3.60 -16.92
N TYR A 231 -11.59 2.50 -16.81
CA TYR A 231 -10.99 1.82 -17.97
C TYR A 231 -11.27 0.32 -18.02
N LEU A 232 -11.65 -0.28 -16.91
CA LEU A 232 -11.88 -1.71 -16.78
C LEU A 232 -13.34 -1.98 -16.41
N ASP A 233 -13.85 -3.10 -16.89
CA ASP A 233 -15.13 -3.62 -16.45
C ASP A 233 -14.95 -4.19 -15.03
N MET A 234 -15.34 -3.39 -14.04
CA MET A 234 -15.19 -3.71 -12.63
C MET A 234 -16.55 -4.11 -12.05
N PRO A 235 -16.59 -5.17 -11.23
CA PRO A 235 -17.84 -5.53 -10.55
C PRO A 235 -18.24 -4.42 -9.56
N GLU A 236 -19.52 -4.42 -9.19
CA GLU A 236 -20.01 -3.58 -8.09
C GLU A 236 -19.26 -3.92 -6.79
N CYS A 237 -18.98 -2.91 -5.98
CA CYS A 237 -18.39 -3.08 -4.65
C CYS A 237 -19.26 -2.42 -3.59
N VAL A 238 -19.71 -3.22 -2.64
CA VAL A 238 -20.57 -2.78 -1.54
C VAL A 238 -19.79 -2.80 -0.24
N TYR A 239 -19.76 -1.67 0.45
CA TYR A 239 -19.18 -1.56 1.78
C TYR A 239 -20.28 -1.64 2.84
N ASN A 240 -20.14 -2.59 3.76
CA ASN A 240 -21.10 -2.81 4.83
C ASN A 240 -20.43 -2.66 6.20
N ARG A 241 -21.01 -1.82 7.05
CA ARG A 241 -20.58 -1.68 8.45
C ARG A 241 -21.46 -2.58 9.31
N VAL A 242 -20.85 -3.52 10.01
CA VAL A 242 -21.51 -4.41 10.97
C VAL A 242 -21.17 -3.90 12.37
N GLU A 243 -22.12 -3.23 12.99
CA GLU A 243 -21.97 -2.72 14.35
C GLU A 243 -22.03 -3.87 15.36
N VAL A 244 -20.98 -4.02 16.14
CA VAL A 244 -20.85 -5.01 17.21
C VAL A 244 -20.97 -4.32 18.55
N SER A 245 -21.96 -4.71 19.34
CA SER A 245 -22.18 -4.12 20.67
C SER A 245 -21.57 -4.98 21.77
N MET A 246 -20.78 -4.37 22.62
CA MET A 246 -20.30 -4.97 23.88
C MET A 246 -21.38 -4.85 24.98
N SER A 247 -21.37 -5.76 25.92
CA SER A 247 -22.17 -5.64 27.14
C SER A 247 -21.67 -4.48 28.01
N GLU A 248 -22.50 -3.99 28.93
CA GLU A 248 -22.12 -2.92 29.87
C GLU A 248 -20.84 -3.24 30.66
N LYS A 249 -20.66 -4.51 31.03
CA LYS A 249 -19.46 -4.96 31.76
C LYS A 249 -18.21 -4.95 30.89
N GLU A 250 -18.31 -5.39 29.63
CA GLU A 250 -17.21 -5.39 28.66
C GLU A 250 -16.82 -3.95 28.31
N MET A 251 -17.80 -3.07 28.10
CA MET A 251 -17.57 -1.65 27.83
C MET A 251 -16.92 -0.95 29.04
N ALA A 252 -17.38 -1.25 30.28
CA ALA A 252 -16.76 -0.70 31.48
C ALA A 252 -15.28 -1.08 31.62
N LEU A 253 -14.91 -2.32 31.23
CA LEU A 253 -13.50 -2.74 31.18
C LEU A 253 -12.70 -1.98 30.11
N TYR A 254 -13.29 -1.75 28.94
CA TYR A 254 -12.70 -0.97 27.87
C TYR A 254 -12.41 0.47 28.31
N GLU A 255 -13.41 1.15 28.90
CA GLU A 255 -13.29 2.50 29.41
C GLU A 255 -12.32 2.61 30.59
N GLN A 256 -12.25 1.55 31.42
CA GLN A 256 -11.29 1.48 32.51
C GLN A 256 -9.85 1.44 31.97
N LEU A 257 -9.58 0.59 30.97
CA LEU A 257 -8.26 0.52 30.33
C LEU A 257 -7.87 1.85 29.70
N GLU A 258 -8.81 2.51 29.01
CA GLU A 258 -8.59 3.85 28.40
C GLU A 258 -8.21 4.86 29.49
N ARG A 259 -8.93 4.90 30.60
CA ARG A 259 -8.64 5.80 31.73
C ARG A 259 -7.32 5.47 32.41
N ASP A 260 -7.06 4.21 32.75
CA ASP A 260 -5.87 3.79 33.47
C ASP A 260 -4.58 4.07 32.70
N MET A 261 -4.62 3.93 31.38
CA MET A 261 -3.50 4.27 30.50
C MET A 261 -3.33 5.78 30.25
N LEU A 262 -4.38 6.60 30.48
CA LEU A 262 -4.33 8.06 30.38
C LEU A 262 -3.94 8.73 31.70
N LEU A 263 -4.23 8.13 32.87
CA LEU A 263 -3.96 8.69 34.17
C LEU A 263 -2.50 9.11 34.42
N PRO A 264 -1.46 8.35 33.97
CA PRO A 264 -0.06 8.76 34.13
C PRO A 264 0.30 10.09 33.43
N PHE A 265 -0.57 10.59 32.54
CA PHE A 265 -0.34 11.75 31.69
C PHE A 265 -1.25 12.94 32.02
N SER A 266 -1.95 12.91 33.18
CA SER A 266 -2.89 13.96 33.60
C SER A 266 -2.24 15.35 33.76
N ASP A 267 -0.94 15.42 34.02
CA ASP A 267 -0.17 16.64 34.26
C ASP A 267 0.83 17.00 33.14
N GLY A 268 0.83 16.27 32.02
CA GLY A 268 1.78 16.50 30.92
C GLY A 268 1.30 16.00 29.55
N ASP A 269 2.05 16.38 28.52
CA ASP A 269 1.79 15.93 27.14
C ASP A 269 1.98 14.40 27.03
N ILE A 270 0.97 13.72 26.46
CA ILE A 270 1.10 12.31 26.08
C ILE A 270 2.15 12.20 24.99
N ASP A 271 3.24 11.51 25.24
CA ASP A 271 4.24 11.18 24.22
C ASP A 271 3.59 10.32 23.12
N ALA A 272 3.96 10.57 21.86
CA ALA A 272 3.44 9.87 20.69
C ALA A 272 3.62 8.34 20.77
N VAL A 273 4.68 7.86 21.46
CA VAL A 273 4.93 6.43 21.68
C VAL A 273 3.87 5.85 22.60
N ASN A 274 3.55 6.54 23.69
CA ASN A 274 2.54 6.11 24.65
C ASN A 274 1.13 6.16 24.05
N ALA A 275 0.82 7.18 23.26
CA ALA A 275 -0.45 7.27 22.54
C ALA A 275 -0.64 6.12 21.53
N ALA A 276 0.43 5.74 20.83
CA ALA A 276 0.40 4.62 19.89
C ALA A 276 0.22 3.27 20.63
N ALA A 277 0.88 3.10 21.77
CA ALA A 277 0.74 1.92 22.60
C ALA A 277 -0.70 1.77 23.17
N LEU A 278 -1.27 2.88 23.66
CA LEU A 278 -2.66 2.93 24.11
C LEU A 278 -3.62 2.57 22.97
N ALA A 279 -3.50 3.22 21.81
CA ALA A 279 -4.35 2.96 20.65
C ALA A 279 -4.27 1.48 20.23
N ASN A 280 -3.08 0.89 20.25
CA ASN A 280 -2.88 -0.53 19.94
C ASN A 280 -3.58 -1.46 20.93
N LYS A 281 -3.52 -1.17 22.25
CA LYS A 281 -4.21 -1.95 23.28
C LYS A 281 -5.73 -1.82 23.18
N LEU A 282 -6.24 -0.61 22.92
CA LEU A 282 -7.67 -0.37 22.74
C LEU A 282 -8.23 -1.11 21.52
N LEU A 283 -7.50 -1.17 20.40
CA LEU A 283 -7.90 -1.96 19.24
C LEU A 283 -7.90 -3.45 19.52
N GLN A 284 -6.86 -3.98 20.20
CA GLN A 284 -6.84 -5.37 20.64
C GLN A 284 -8.07 -5.71 21.49
N MET A 285 -8.42 -4.83 22.41
CA MET A 285 -9.57 -5.02 23.30
C MET A 285 -10.91 -4.93 22.53
N ALA A 286 -11.02 -4.05 21.55
CA ALA A 286 -12.17 -3.99 20.66
C ALA A 286 -12.34 -5.28 19.81
N ASP A 287 -11.24 -5.98 19.50
CA ASP A 287 -11.24 -7.29 18.84
C ASP A 287 -11.54 -8.45 19.81
N GLY A 288 -11.55 -8.19 21.12
CA GLY A 288 -11.99 -9.12 22.17
C GLY A 288 -10.88 -9.86 22.91
N ALA A 289 -9.60 -9.54 22.67
CA ALA A 289 -8.49 -10.07 23.45
C ALA A 289 -7.33 -9.07 23.47
N VAL A 290 -6.49 -9.10 24.49
CA VAL A 290 -5.36 -8.18 24.65
C VAL A 290 -4.12 -8.92 25.15
N TYR A 291 -2.93 -8.54 24.67
CA TYR A 291 -1.68 -9.03 25.26
C TYR A 291 -1.41 -8.34 26.61
N ASP A 292 -1.06 -9.13 27.63
CA ASP A 292 -0.53 -8.60 28.87
C ASP A 292 0.93 -8.10 28.75
N GLU A 293 1.53 -7.66 29.86
CA GLU A 293 2.93 -7.20 29.89
C GLU A 293 3.95 -8.30 29.56
N ASN A 294 3.59 -9.57 29.80
CA ASN A 294 4.41 -10.74 29.53
C ASN A 294 4.19 -11.31 28.11
N GLY A 295 3.29 -10.72 27.33
CA GLY A 295 2.94 -11.19 25.99
C GLY A 295 1.91 -12.32 25.98
N ASN A 296 1.28 -12.68 27.11
CA ASN A 296 0.20 -13.65 27.13
C ASN A 296 -1.10 -13.02 26.66
N VAL A 297 -1.93 -13.81 26.01
CA VAL A 297 -3.26 -13.37 25.52
C VAL A 297 -4.27 -13.44 26.66
N LYS A 298 -4.88 -12.31 26.99
CA LYS A 298 -5.99 -12.21 27.91
C LYS A 298 -7.28 -12.03 27.12
N HIS A 299 -8.17 -13.03 27.20
CA HIS A 299 -9.49 -13.01 26.61
C HIS A 299 -10.41 -12.01 27.32
N ILE A 300 -11.17 -11.23 26.58
CA ILE A 300 -12.11 -10.23 27.08
C ILE A 300 -13.53 -10.58 26.69
N HIS A 301 -13.81 -10.76 25.38
CA HIS A 301 -15.12 -11.10 24.83
C HIS A 301 -15.01 -11.74 23.43
N ASP A 302 -16.14 -12.30 22.94
CA ASP A 302 -16.22 -12.95 21.63
C ASP A 302 -17.20 -12.22 20.66
N ARG A 303 -17.57 -10.96 20.94
CA ARG A 303 -18.60 -10.24 20.20
C ARG A 303 -18.33 -10.16 18.68
N LYS A 304 -17.08 -9.87 18.28
CA LYS A 304 -16.72 -9.88 16.86
C LYS A 304 -16.69 -11.27 16.27
N LEU A 305 -16.37 -12.30 17.04
CA LEU A 305 -16.41 -13.70 16.60
C LEU A 305 -17.85 -14.16 16.38
N GLU A 306 -18.78 -13.81 17.29
CA GLU A 306 -20.21 -14.07 17.12
C GLU A 306 -20.73 -13.41 15.82
N ALA A 307 -20.43 -12.12 15.61
CA ALA A 307 -20.82 -11.42 14.38
C ALA A 307 -20.14 -11.99 13.12
N LEU A 308 -18.91 -12.50 13.22
CA LEU A 308 -18.22 -13.18 12.13
C LEU A 308 -18.92 -14.48 11.76
N GLU A 309 -19.32 -15.31 12.73
CA GLU A 309 -20.09 -16.53 12.49
C GLU A 309 -21.41 -16.24 11.79
N ASP A 310 -22.15 -15.22 12.27
CA ASP A 310 -23.41 -14.78 11.67
C ASP A 310 -23.23 -14.39 10.19
N LEU A 311 -22.14 -13.69 9.86
CA LEU A 311 -21.84 -13.31 8.47
C LEU A 311 -21.48 -14.53 7.60
N ILE A 312 -20.69 -15.48 8.13
CA ILE A 312 -20.31 -16.70 7.40
C ILE A 312 -21.56 -17.58 7.18
N GLU A 313 -22.43 -17.70 8.17
CA GLU A 313 -23.69 -18.44 8.02
C GLU A 313 -24.61 -17.75 6.99
N ALA A 314 -24.75 -16.43 7.07
CA ALA A 314 -25.56 -15.65 6.12
C ALA A 314 -25.01 -15.73 4.68
N ALA A 315 -23.73 -15.97 4.50
CA ALA A 315 -23.11 -16.16 3.18
C ALA A 315 -23.56 -17.45 2.47
N ASN A 316 -24.21 -18.36 3.20
CA ASN A 316 -24.82 -19.58 2.67
C ASN A 316 -23.88 -20.40 1.77
N GLY A 317 -22.65 -20.64 2.25
CA GLY A 317 -21.64 -21.43 1.56
C GLY A 317 -20.78 -20.66 0.54
N LYS A 318 -21.01 -19.37 0.35
CA LYS A 318 -20.06 -18.53 -0.42
C LYS A 318 -18.74 -18.40 0.34
N PRO A 319 -17.59 -18.47 -0.36
CA PRO A 319 -16.29 -18.30 0.29
C PRO A 319 -16.11 -16.95 0.94
N ALA A 320 -15.53 -16.94 2.16
CA ALA A 320 -15.27 -15.73 2.94
C ALA A 320 -13.77 -15.55 3.19
N LEU A 321 -13.24 -14.37 2.86
CA LEU A 321 -11.87 -13.97 3.18
C LEU A 321 -11.88 -13.02 4.37
N ILE A 322 -11.17 -13.37 5.44
CA ILE A 322 -11.13 -12.62 6.71
C ILE A 322 -9.80 -11.89 6.82
N ALA A 323 -9.83 -10.57 6.90
CA ALA A 323 -8.67 -9.74 7.19
C ALA A 323 -8.52 -9.57 8.72
N TYR A 324 -7.44 -10.08 9.29
CA TYR A 324 -7.12 -9.97 10.72
C TYR A 324 -5.91 -9.06 10.96
N TRP A 325 -5.76 -8.53 12.18
CA TRP A 325 -4.63 -7.65 12.49
C TRP A 325 -3.65 -8.25 13.51
N TYR A 326 -4.14 -8.90 14.57
CA TYR A 326 -3.32 -9.47 15.62
C TYR A 326 -3.22 -11.00 15.50
N LYS A 327 -2.11 -11.58 15.97
CA LYS A 327 -1.94 -13.04 15.96
C LYS A 327 -2.98 -13.76 16.82
N HIS A 328 -3.40 -13.16 17.94
CA HIS A 328 -4.47 -13.73 18.75
C HIS A 328 -5.82 -13.73 18.03
N ASP A 329 -6.08 -12.75 17.14
CA ASP A 329 -7.28 -12.76 16.31
C ASP A 329 -7.28 -13.95 15.37
N LEU A 330 -6.15 -14.18 14.67
CA LEU A 330 -5.99 -15.35 13.81
C LEU A 330 -6.30 -16.66 14.54
N GLN A 331 -5.68 -16.86 15.72
CA GLN A 331 -5.87 -18.07 16.50
C GLN A 331 -7.35 -18.26 16.85
N ARG A 332 -8.01 -17.23 17.37
CA ARG A 332 -9.43 -17.26 17.76
C ARG A 332 -10.36 -17.47 16.55
N ILE A 333 -10.06 -16.83 15.42
CA ILE A 333 -10.80 -17.03 14.16
C ILE A 333 -10.70 -18.47 13.70
N VAL A 334 -9.47 -19.03 13.64
CA VAL A 334 -9.23 -20.40 13.23
C VAL A 334 -9.94 -21.42 14.15
N GLU A 335 -9.81 -21.24 15.47
CA GLU A 335 -10.46 -22.12 16.46
C GLU A 335 -11.99 -22.07 16.35
N ARG A 336 -12.56 -20.91 15.99
CA ARG A 336 -14.01 -20.71 15.97
C ARG A 336 -14.65 -21.10 14.62
N THR A 337 -14.00 -20.79 13.51
CA THR A 337 -14.59 -20.92 12.16
C THR A 337 -13.97 -22.02 11.31
N GLY A 338 -12.84 -22.59 11.71
CA GLY A 338 -12.05 -23.50 10.89
C GLY A 338 -11.36 -22.83 9.72
N ALA A 339 -11.18 -21.50 9.76
CA ALA A 339 -10.52 -20.74 8.68
C ALA A 339 -9.08 -21.24 8.43
N VAL A 340 -8.67 -21.22 7.18
CA VAL A 340 -7.30 -21.54 6.76
C VAL A 340 -6.53 -20.23 6.55
N GLU A 341 -5.36 -20.07 7.19
CA GLU A 341 -4.50 -18.92 6.93
C GLU A 341 -3.86 -19.01 5.54
N LEU A 342 -3.96 -17.93 4.75
CA LEU A 342 -3.31 -17.83 3.44
C LEU A 342 -1.89 -17.27 3.59
N ASP A 343 -0.93 -18.12 3.92
CA ASP A 343 0.47 -17.70 4.08
C ASP A 343 1.35 -18.16 2.90
N THR A 344 1.07 -19.29 2.29
CA THR A 344 1.85 -19.88 1.20
C THR A 344 1.21 -19.68 -0.19
N ALA A 345 2.01 -19.81 -1.24
CA ALA A 345 1.52 -19.78 -2.62
C ALA A 345 0.56 -20.97 -2.91
N GLU A 346 0.71 -22.08 -2.18
CA GLU A 346 -0.17 -23.24 -2.30
C GLU A 346 -1.55 -22.98 -1.71
N ASP A 347 -1.62 -22.34 -0.54
CA ASP A 347 -2.89 -21.95 0.09
C ASP A 347 -3.69 -21.01 -0.82
N MET A 348 -3.00 -20.07 -1.47
CA MET A 348 -3.61 -19.13 -2.42
C MET A 348 -4.13 -19.84 -3.67
N LYS A 349 -3.44 -20.89 -4.15
CA LYS A 349 -3.94 -21.71 -5.26
C LYS A 349 -5.19 -22.48 -4.85
N LYS A 350 -5.20 -23.09 -3.66
CA LYS A 350 -6.37 -23.78 -3.11
C LYS A 350 -7.56 -22.85 -2.91
N TRP A 351 -7.31 -21.63 -2.37
CA TRP A 351 -8.33 -20.61 -2.28
C TRP A 351 -8.93 -20.27 -3.65
N ASN A 352 -8.10 -19.97 -4.64
CA ASN A 352 -8.57 -19.65 -5.99
C ASN A 352 -9.22 -20.82 -6.72
N ALA A 353 -8.93 -22.05 -6.32
CA ALA A 353 -9.61 -23.27 -6.80
C ALA A 353 -10.96 -23.53 -6.11
N GLY A 354 -11.33 -22.72 -5.11
CA GLY A 354 -12.56 -22.92 -4.33
C GLY A 354 -12.50 -24.06 -3.31
N GLU A 355 -11.30 -24.54 -2.97
CA GLU A 355 -11.10 -25.64 -2.01
C GLU A 355 -11.14 -25.16 -0.55
N ILE A 356 -10.97 -23.85 -0.32
CA ILE A 356 -10.98 -23.24 1.01
C ILE A 356 -12.25 -22.37 1.16
N PRO A 357 -13.24 -22.79 1.95
CA PRO A 357 -14.48 -22.04 2.11
C PRO A 357 -14.33 -20.80 2.98
N VAL A 358 -13.45 -20.83 3.99
CA VAL A 358 -13.18 -19.71 4.89
C VAL A 358 -11.68 -19.57 5.02
N ALA A 359 -11.17 -18.41 4.63
CA ALA A 359 -9.74 -18.10 4.68
C ALA A 359 -9.48 -16.88 5.57
N ALA A 360 -8.30 -16.85 6.19
CA ALA A 360 -7.80 -15.70 6.96
C ALA A 360 -6.47 -15.20 6.37
N ILE A 361 -6.29 -13.88 6.33
CA ILE A 361 -5.07 -13.26 5.79
C ILE A 361 -4.71 -11.99 6.55
N HIS A 362 -3.40 -11.81 6.81
CA HIS A 362 -2.94 -10.54 7.34
C HIS A 362 -2.74 -9.51 6.20
N PRO A 363 -3.28 -8.28 6.29
CA PRO A 363 -3.21 -7.29 5.21
C PRO A 363 -1.79 -6.97 4.72
N ALA A 364 -0.79 -6.99 5.60
CA ALA A 364 0.61 -6.78 5.21
C ALA A 364 1.17 -7.95 4.37
N SER A 365 0.70 -9.17 4.58
CA SER A 365 1.06 -10.34 3.76
C SER A 365 0.37 -10.30 2.40
N ALA A 366 -0.84 -9.72 2.34
CA ALA A 366 -1.59 -9.51 1.10
C ALA A 366 -1.03 -8.37 0.22
N GLY A 367 -0.09 -7.58 0.73
CA GLY A 367 0.30 -6.28 0.16
C GLY A 367 0.82 -6.29 -1.26
N HIS A 368 1.31 -7.42 -1.82
CA HIS A 368 1.98 -7.37 -3.11
C HIS A 368 1.69 -8.58 -4.00
N GLY A 369 1.12 -8.30 -5.18
CA GLY A 369 1.07 -9.24 -6.32
C GLY A 369 0.09 -10.41 -6.24
N LEU A 370 -0.69 -10.54 -5.16
CA LEU A 370 -1.61 -11.65 -5.00
C LEU A 370 -2.93 -11.43 -5.76
N ASN A 371 -3.38 -12.47 -6.44
CA ASN A 371 -4.70 -12.52 -7.08
C ASN A 371 -5.57 -13.48 -6.28
N LEU A 372 -6.59 -12.98 -5.60
CA LEU A 372 -7.48 -13.78 -4.76
C LEU A 372 -8.95 -13.72 -5.23
N GLN A 373 -9.22 -12.98 -6.32
CA GLN A 373 -10.58 -12.75 -6.81
C GLN A 373 -11.29 -14.02 -7.32
N ALA A 374 -10.55 -15.03 -7.76
CA ALA A 374 -11.17 -16.28 -8.24
C ALA A 374 -11.72 -17.13 -7.09
N GLY A 375 -11.24 -16.94 -5.87
CA GLY A 375 -11.65 -17.75 -4.71
C GLY A 375 -12.91 -17.25 -4.02
N GLY A 376 -13.35 -16.00 -4.26
CA GLY A 376 -14.57 -15.48 -3.64
C GLY A 376 -14.77 -13.99 -3.83
N SER A 377 -15.92 -13.49 -3.38
CA SER A 377 -16.35 -12.09 -3.51
C SER A 377 -16.68 -11.41 -2.17
N MET A 378 -16.47 -12.08 -1.03
CA MET A 378 -16.73 -11.55 0.30
C MET A 378 -15.45 -11.35 1.09
N LEU A 379 -15.20 -10.12 1.55
CA LEU A 379 -14.12 -9.75 2.47
C LEU A 379 -14.70 -9.28 3.80
N ILE A 380 -14.18 -9.79 4.91
CA ILE A 380 -14.57 -9.40 6.25
C ILE A 380 -13.37 -8.85 6.99
N TRP A 381 -13.38 -7.56 7.31
CA TRP A 381 -12.41 -6.94 8.20
C TRP A 381 -12.79 -7.25 9.66
N PHE A 382 -12.05 -8.18 10.27
CA PHE A 382 -12.18 -8.52 11.68
C PHE A 382 -11.45 -7.51 12.57
N GLY A 383 -10.18 -7.23 12.24
CA GLY A 383 -9.37 -6.21 12.89
C GLY A 383 -9.01 -5.09 11.90
N LEU A 384 -9.19 -3.83 12.28
CA LEU A 384 -8.96 -2.67 11.43
C LEU A 384 -7.50 -2.18 11.51
N THR A 385 -7.05 -1.50 10.45
CA THR A 385 -5.72 -0.88 10.36
C THR A 385 -5.80 0.63 10.16
N TRP A 386 -4.88 1.40 10.75
CA TRP A 386 -4.70 2.83 10.47
C TRP A 386 -4.06 3.12 9.11
N CYS A 387 -3.54 2.09 8.43
CA CYS A 387 -2.80 2.23 7.19
C CYS A 387 -3.73 2.14 5.99
N LEU A 388 -4.05 3.29 5.38
CA LEU A 388 -4.91 3.36 4.19
C LEU A 388 -4.36 2.50 3.04
N GLU A 389 -3.05 2.51 2.85
CA GLU A 389 -2.38 1.72 1.81
C GLU A 389 -2.68 0.22 1.94
N LEU A 390 -2.51 -0.37 3.14
CA LEU A 390 -2.81 -1.78 3.39
C LEU A 390 -4.31 -2.07 3.26
N TYR A 391 -5.15 -1.15 3.72
CA TYR A 391 -6.59 -1.26 3.61
C TYR A 391 -7.04 -1.32 2.14
N GLN A 392 -6.60 -0.38 1.31
CA GLN A 392 -6.94 -0.35 -0.11
C GLN A 392 -6.34 -1.54 -0.87
N GLN A 393 -5.08 -1.89 -0.60
CA GLN A 393 -4.44 -3.05 -1.23
C GLN A 393 -5.18 -4.34 -0.90
N MET A 394 -5.63 -4.53 0.33
CA MET A 394 -6.40 -5.71 0.73
C MET A 394 -7.76 -5.77 0.02
N ASN A 395 -8.53 -4.67 0.01
CA ASN A 395 -9.81 -4.61 -0.68
C ASN A 395 -9.68 -4.96 -2.18
N ARG A 396 -8.60 -4.50 -2.82
CA ARG A 396 -8.30 -4.76 -4.24
C ARG A 396 -7.76 -6.16 -4.53
N ARG A 397 -7.67 -7.07 -3.54
CA ARG A 397 -7.38 -8.50 -3.78
C ARG A 397 -8.60 -9.24 -4.31
N LEU A 398 -9.78 -8.83 -3.90
CA LEU A 398 -11.06 -9.37 -4.41
C LEU A 398 -11.71 -8.43 -5.43
N TRP A 399 -11.72 -7.13 -5.15
CA TRP A 399 -12.34 -6.13 -6.03
C TRP A 399 -11.35 -5.67 -7.11
N ARG A 400 -11.33 -6.39 -8.21
CA ARG A 400 -10.44 -6.12 -9.34
C ARG A 400 -10.96 -6.75 -10.63
N GLN A 401 -10.32 -6.41 -11.76
CA GLN A 401 -10.65 -7.00 -13.06
C GLN A 401 -10.60 -8.54 -13.02
N GLY A 402 -11.59 -9.18 -13.61
CA GLY A 402 -11.75 -10.64 -13.63
C GLY A 402 -12.52 -11.20 -12.45
N GLN A 403 -13.04 -10.35 -11.55
CA GLN A 403 -14.08 -10.73 -10.60
C GLN A 403 -15.45 -10.57 -11.27
N GLU A 404 -16.25 -11.61 -11.24
CA GLU A 404 -17.56 -11.65 -11.91
C GLU A 404 -18.74 -11.37 -10.97
N GLU A 405 -18.51 -11.48 -9.67
CA GLU A 405 -19.56 -11.25 -8.65
C GLU A 405 -19.43 -9.86 -8.01
N THR A 406 -20.53 -9.31 -7.53
CA THR A 406 -20.52 -8.15 -6.63
C THR A 406 -19.65 -8.44 -5.42
N VAL A 407 -18.64 -7.60 -5.20
CA VAL A 407 -17.76 -7.73 -4.04
C VAL A 407 -18.40 -7.06 -2.84
N VAL A 408 -18.52 -7.79 -1.73
CA VAL A 408 -19.04 -7.25 -0.48
C VAL A 408 -17.92 -7.19 0.56
N ILE A 409 -17.67 -6.00 1.08
CA ILE A 409 -16.64 -5.75 2.09
C ILE A 409 -17.33 -5.39 3.41
N HIS A 410 -17.31 -6.33 4.35
CA HIS A 410 -17.86 -6.13 5.69
C HIS A 410 -16.79 -5.60 6.64
N HIS A 411 -17.15 -4.66 7.50
CA HIS A 411 -16.29 -4.16 8.58
C HIS A 411 -16.97 -4.46 9.91
N LEU A 412 -16.34 -5.28 10.75
CA LEU A 412 -16.80 -5.52 12.12
C LEU A 412 -16.32 -4.36 12.99
N ILE A 413 -17.24 -3.51 13.45
CA ILE A 413 -16.92 -2.29 14.19
C ILE A 413 -17.53 -2.39 15.59
N SER A 414 -16.67 -2.47 16.59
CA SER A 414 -17.10 -2.42 17.99
C SER A 414 -17.58 -1.01 18.34
N LYS A 415 -18.86 -0.88 18.64
CA LYS A 415 -19.54 0.40 18.88
C LYS A 415 -18.98 1.09 20.12
N GLY A 416 -18.78 2.41 20.02
CA GLY A 416 -18.24 3.24 21.11
C GLY A 416 -16.72 3.02 21.38
N THR A 417 -16.02 2.39 20.46
CA THR A 417 -14.57 2.11 20.61
C THR A 417 -13.71 2.85 19.59
N LEU A 418 -12.42 2.58 19.64
CA LEU A 418 -11.44 3.14 18.71
C LEU A 418 -11.66 2.68 17.25
N ASP A 419 -12.36 1.57 17.01
CA ASP A 419 -12.71 1.10 15.67
C ASP A 419 -13.44 2.17 14.85
N GLU A 420 -14.40 2.87 15.44
CA GLU A 420 -15.14 3.94 14.78
C GLU A 420 -14.22 5.07 14.32
N ARG A 421 -13.23 5.43 15.16
CA ARG A 421 -12.25 6.46 14.85
C ARG A 421 -11.29 6.03 13.74
N VAL A 422 -10.94 4.72 13.69
CA VAL A 422 -10.13 4.16 12.60
C VAL A 422 -10.88 4.25 11.28
N MET A 423 -12.15 3.84 11.24
CA MET A 423 -12.98 3.93 10.03
C MET A 423 -13.11 5.37 9.53
N MET A 424 -13.44 6.32 10.41
CA MET A 424 -13.51 7.75 10.03
C MET A 424 -12.15 8.26 9.50
N ALA A 425 -11.03 7.82 10.08
CA ALA A 425 -9.71 8.24 9.63
C ALA A 425 -9.36 7.65 8.25
N LEU A 426 -9.73 6.38 7.98
CA LEU A 426 -9.54 5.73 6.68
C LEU A 426 -10.37 6.45 5.60
N GLU A 427 -11.64 6.73 5.85
CA GLU A 427 -12.52 7.44 4.93
C GLU A 427 -12.02 8.85 4.60
N LYS A 428 -11.60 9.60 5.62
CA LYS A 428 -11.02 10.93 5.41
C LYS A 428 -9.74 10.90 4.57
N LYS A 429 -8.86 9.91 4.81
CA LYS A 429 -7.64 9.73 4.04
C LYS A 429 -7.94 9.32 2.60
N ASP A 430 -8.93 8.45 2.39
CA ASP A 430 -9.35 7.99 1.07
C ASP A 430 -9.94 9.14 0.23
N CYS A 431 -10.77 9.99 0.82
CA CYS A 431 -11.28 11.19 0.16
C CYS A 431 -10.14 12.14 -0.28
N GLY A 432 -9.15 12.38 0.59
CA GLY A 432 -8.00 13.21 0.27
C GLY A 432 -7.12 12.63 -0.84
N GLN A 433 -6.92 11.31 -0.84
CA GLN A 433 -6.20 10.61 -1.90
C GLN A 433 -6.96 10.64 -3.23
N SER A 434 -8.28 10.44 -3.19
CA SER A 434 -9.13 10.48 -4.39
C SER A 434 -9.09 11.87 -5.05
N ALA A 435 -9.11 12.96 -4.28
CA ALA A 435 -8.98 14.31 -4.79
C ALA A 435 -7.63 14.53 -5.51
N LEU A 436 -6.53 14.03 -4.95
CA LEU A 436 -5.22 14.08 -5.60
C LEU A 436 -5.22 13.30 -6.94
N VAL A 437 -5.75 12.08 -6.92
CA VAL A 437 -5.83 11.21 -8.12
C VAL A 437 -6.66 11.89 -9.21
N ASP A 438 -7.80 12.50 -8.87
CA ASP A 438 -8.66 13.20 -9.84
C ASP A 438 -7.99 14.45 -10.42
N ALA A 439 -7.20 15.18 -9.60
CA ALA A 439 -6.52 16.39 -10.05
C ALA A 439 -5.42 16.14 -11.09
N VAL A 440 -4.76 14.98 -11.03
CA VAL A 440 -3.70 14.58 -11.99
C VAL A 440 -4.17 13.52 -12.98
N LYS A 441 -5.48 13.34 -13.10
CA LYS A 441 -6.09 12.32 -13.98
C LYS A 441 -5.64 12.50 -15.43
N ALA A 442 -5.22 11.40 -16.04
CA ALA A 442 -4.82 11.37 -17.45
C ALA A 442 -6.00 11.74 -18.36
N ARG A 443 -5.75 12.63 -19.32
CA ARG A 443 -6.71 13.00 -20.35
C ARG A 443 -6.44 12.16 -21.60
N ILE A 444 -7.13 11.02 -21.73
CA ILE A 444 -7.03 10.12 -22.86
C ILE A 444 -8.18 10.45 -23.81
N GLY A 445 -7.88 10.73 -25.09
CA GLY A 445 -8.90 10.90 -26.13
C GLY A 445 -9.69 12.21 -26.11
N GLY A 446 -9.17 13.29 -25.54
CA GLY A 446 -9.76 14.63 -25.62
C GLY A 446 -9.13 15.44 -26.74
N SER A 447 -9.79 15.49 -27.90
CA SER A 447 -9.58 16.51 -28.94
C SER A 447 -10.03 17.88 -28.44
#